data_d98eca9787d0730b31904e7ce927c2b0
#
_entry.id   d98eca9787d0730b31904e7ce927c2b0
#
_cell.length_a   1.000
_cell.length_b   1.000
_cell.length_c   1.000
_cell.angle_alpha   90.00
_cell.angle_beta   90.00
_cell.angle_gamma   90.00
#
_symmetry.space_group_name_H-M   'P 1'
#
loop_
_entity.id
_entity.type
_entity.pdbx_description
1 polymer ?
#
loop_
_entity_poly.entity_id
_entity_poly.type
_entity_poly.pdbx_seq_one_letter_code
_entity_poly.pdbx_strand_id
1 'polypeptide(L)'
;MKNYKDNDYELLYLISENNEEAKEAFYKKYKPIIEMKARKFTKYVESKGYDYNDLVQEGMIGLSKAIKDYSEQKDVQFITFANVCIERQMFS
;
A
#
# COMPACT_ATOMS: atom_id res chain seq x y z
N MET A 1 3.36 -3.91 25.25
CA MET A 1 3.93 -3.04 24.19
C MET A 1 3.15 -3.22 22.89
N LYS A 2 2.78 -2.11 22.30
CA LYS A 2 2.05 -2.19 21.03
C LYS A 2 2.95 -2.63 19.89
N ASN A 3 2.44 -3.51 19.08
CA ASN A 3 3.14 -3.99 17.90
C ASN A 3 2.56 -3.28 16.68
N TYR A 4 3.30 -2.36 16.11
CA TYR A 4 2.84 -1.60 14.95
C TYR A 4 2.51 -2.49 13.75
N LYS A 5 3.03 -3.73 13.72
CA LYS A 5 2.70 -4.63 12.63
C LYS A 5 1.23 -4.99 12.58
N ASP A 6 0.56 -4.94 13.73
CA ASP A 6 -0.83 -5.38 13.85
C ASP A 6 -1.82 -4.24 14.04
N ASN A 7 -1.35 -2.99 13.98
CA ASN A 7 -2.22 -1.86 14.27
C ASN A 7 -2.10 -0.76 13.22
N ASP A 8 -2.75 -1.00 12.09
CA ASP A 8 -2.76 -0.02 11.00
C ASP A 8 -3.44 1.29 11.39
N TYR A 9 -4.45 1.22 12.24
CA TYR A 9 -5.18 2.44 12.62
C TYR A 9 -4.33 3.40 13.42
N GLU A 10 -3.49 2.86 14.31
CA GLU A 10 -2.57 3.68 15.06
C GLU A 10 -1.55 4.36 14.14
N LEU A 11 -0.99 3.59 13.20
CA LEU A 11 -0.04 4.15 12.23
C LEU A 11 -0.72 5.20 11.35
N LEU A 12 -1.94 4.93 10.90
CA LEU A 12 -2.68 5.90 10.08
C LEU A 12 -2.94 7.19 10.84
N TYR A 13 -3.27 7.09 12.12
CA TYR A 13 -3.46 8.28 12.94
C TYR A 13 -2.16 9.09 13.04
N LEU A 14 -1.05 8.41 13.32
CA LEU A 14 0.23 9.10 13.43
C LEU A 14 0.66 9.73 12.10
N ILE A 15 0.36 9.09 10.98
CA ILE A 15 0.63 9.66 9.67
C ILE A 15 -0.18 10.93 9.46
N SER A 16 -1.43 10.95 9.92
CA SER A 16 -2.27 12.14 9.81
C SER A 16 -1.70 13.30 10.62
N GLU A 17 -0.90 12.99 11.64
CA GLU A 17 -0.21 13.98 12.46
C GLU A 17 1.19 14.30 11.93
N ASN A 18 1.47 13.94 10.69
CA ASN A 18 2.75 14.19 10.01
C ASN A 18 3.94 13.50 10.68
N ASN A 19 3.72 12.33 11.27
CA ASN A 19 4.80 11.55 11.89
C ASN A 19 5.54 10.76 10.80
N GLU A 20 6.78 11.17 10.50
CA GLU A 20 7.56 10.54 9.44
C GLU A 20 8.00 9.13 9.79
N GLU A 21 8.27 8.84 11.06
CA GLU A 21 8.64 7.49 11.48
C GLU A 21 7.49 6.52 11.27
N ALA A 22 6.26 6.95 11.57
CA ALA A 22 5.09 6.14 11.37
C ALA A 22 4.87 5.86 9.87
N LYS A 23 5.12 6.87 9.04
CA LYS A 23 5.00 6.74 7.60
C LYS A 23 5.98 5.71 7.07
N GLU A 24 7.24 5.80 7.49
CA GLU A 24 8.26 4.83 7.08
C GLU A 24 7.89 3.41 7.53
N ALA A 25 7.44 3.27 8.79
CA ALA A 25 7.05 1.98 9.32
C ALA A 25 5.89 1.37 8.51
N PHE A 26 4.95 2.22 8.11
CA PHE A 26 3.80 1.78 7.35
C PHE A 26 4.20 1.28 5.96
N TYR A 27 5.02 2.05 5.25
CA TYR A 27 5.51 1.63 3.94
C TYR A 27 6.36 0.37 4.04
N LYS A 28 7.19 0.27 5.07
CA LYS A 28 8.00 -0.92 5.29
C LYS A 28 7.14 -2.15 5.55
N LYS A 29 6.04 -1.98 6.28
CA LYS A 29 5.11 -3.07 6.54
C LYS A 29 4.45 -3.59 5.27
N TYR A 30 4.07 -2.68 4.38
CA TYR A 30 3.33 -3.06 3.17
C TYR A 30 4.20 -3.40 1.98
N LYS A 31 5.49 -3.07 2.03
CA LYS A 31 6.39 -3.34 0.90
C LYS A 31 6.41 -4.81 0.47
N PRO A 32 6.48 -5.78 1.39
CA PRO A 32 6.47 -7.19 0.98
C PRO A 32 5.18 -7.58 0.23
N ILE A 33 4.06 -7.01 0.62
CA ILE A 33 2.79 -7.27 -0.06
C ILE A 33 2.83 -6.72 -1.47
N ILE A 34 3.34 -5.50 -1.62
CA ILE A 34 3.47 -4.85 -2.92
C ILE A 34 4.42 -5.64 -3.82
N GLU A 35 5.55 -6.08 -3.28
CA GLU A 35 6.52 -6.86 -4.04
C GLU A 35 5.96 -8.20 -4.48
N MET A 36 5.18 -8.85 -3.62
CA MET A 36 4.52 -10.10 -3.97
C MET A 36 3.55 -9.90 -5.12
N LYS A 37 2.75 -8.85 -5.06
CA LYS A 37 1.81 -8.52 -6.13
C LYS A 37 2.54 -8.16 -7.42
N ALA A 38 3.63 -7.42 -7.33
CA ALA A 38 4.41 -7.07 -8.50
C ALA A 38 4.96 -8.30 -9.19
N ARG A 39 5.50 -9.25 -8.43
CA ARG A 39 5.99 -10.52 -9.01
C ARG A 39 4.87 -11.29 -9.69
N LYS A 40 3.71 -11.30 -9.08
CA LYS A 40 2.56 -12.03 -9.60
C LYS A 40 2.04 -11.43 -10.91
N PHE A 41 2.05 -10.10 -11.02
CA PHE A 41 1.38 -9.41 -12.12
C PHE A 41 2.32 -8.94 -13.22
N THR A 42 3.64 -9.05 -13.05
CA THR A 42 4.61 -8.56 -14.03
C THR A 42 4.34 -9.14 -15.44
N LYS A 43 4.08 -10.44 -15.52
CA LYS A 43 3.88 -11.07 -16.81
C LYS A 43 2.65 -10.55 -17.57
N TYR A 44 1.70 -9.98 -16.87
CA TYR A 44 0.49 -9.45 -17.51
C TYR A 44 0.69 -8.05 -18.09
N VAL A 45 1.77 -7.37 -17.73
CA VAL A 45 2.03 -6.00 -18.16
C VAL A 45 3.33 -5.86 -18.96
N GLU A 46 4.07 -6.95 -19.15
CA GLU A 46 5.33 -6.91 -19.91
C GLU A 46 5.11 -6.39 -21.34
N SER A 47 4.02 -6.79 -21.97
CA SER A 47 3.73 -6.36 -23.33
C SER A 47 3.48 -4.85 -23.42
N LYS A 48 3.19 -4.20 -22.29
CA LYS A 48 2.99 -2.76 -22.24
C LYS A 48 4.26 -2.02 -21.88
N GLY A 49 5.37 -2.72 -21.73
CA GLY A 49 6.65 -2.10 -21.40
C GLY A 49 6.91 -1.93 -19.92
N TYR A 50 6.09 -2.51 -19.05
CA TYR A 50 6.29 -2.42 -17.62
C TYR A 50 7.07 -3.61 -17.09
N ASP A 51 8.03 -3.35 -16.20
CA ASP A 51 8.78 -4.41 -15.53
C ASP A 51 8.39 -4.48 -14.05
N TYR A 52 9.08 -5.37 -13.32
CA TYR A 52 8.83 -5.56 -11.89
C TYR A 52 8.98 -4.26 -11.10
N ASN A 53 10.06 -3.51 -11.35
CA ASN A 53 10.30 -2.28 -10.62
C ASN A 53 9.24 -1.23 -10.89
N ASP A 54 8.75 -1.16 -12.12
CA ASP A 54 7.65 -0.26 -12.46
C ASP A 54 6.41 -0.58 -11.64
N LEU A 55 6.09 -1.88 -11.50
CA LEU A 55 4.93 -2.28 -10.74
C LEU A 55 5.09 -2.02 -9.25
N VAL A 56 6.31 -2.21 -8.71
CA VAL A 56 6.55 -1.89 -7.30
C VAL A 56 6.29 -0.39 -7.06
N GLN A 57 6.79 0.46 -7.94
CA GLN A 57 6.58 1.90 -7.81
C GLN A 57 5.10 2.26 -7.92
N GLU A 58 4.39 1.65 -8.87
CA GLU A 58 2.96 1.87 -8.99
C GLU A 58 2.22 1.40 -7.74
N GLY A 59 2.64 0.27 -7.17
CA GLY A 59 2.04 -0.22 -5.93
C GLY A 59 2.25 0.72 -4.76
N MET A 60 3.42 1.35 -4.67
CA MET A 60 3.69 2.34 -3.63
C MET A 60 2.79 3.57 -3.80
N ILE A 61 2.57 3.99 -5.04
CA ILE A 61 1.64 5.08 -5.32
C ILE A 61 0.23 4.69 -4.90
N GLY A 62 -0.18 3.46 -5.20
CA GLY A 62 -1.49 2.95 -4.79
C GLY A 62 -1.66 2.94 -3.28
N LEU A 63 -0.62 2.53 -2.55
CA LEU A 63 -0.66 2.57 -1.09
C LEU A 63 -0.79 4.00 -0.58
N SER A 64 -0.05 4.93 -1.18
CA SER A 64 -0.13 6.34 -0.80
C SER A 64 -1.55 6.89 -0.98
N LYS A 65 -2.19 6.54 -2.10
CA LYS A 65 -3.58 6.93 -2.34
C LYS A 65 -4.52 6.33 -1.32
N ALA A 66 -4.30 5.05 -0.96
CA ALA A 66 -5.12 4.38 0.04
C ALA A 66 -5.03 5.07 1.39
N ILE A 67 -3.82 5.44 1.80
CA ILE A 67 -3.62 6.14 3.07
C ILE A 67 -4.41 7.45 3.08
N LYS A 68 -4.37 8.17 1.97
CA LYS A 68 -5.02 9.46 1.86
C LYS A 68 -6.53 9.35 1.85
N ASP A 69 -7.07 8.32 1.19
CA ASP A 69 -8.50 8.23 0.92
C ASP A 69 -9.26 7.35 1.90
N TYR A 70 -8.56 6.59 2.73
CA TYR A 70 -9.22 5.67 3.65
C TYR A 70 -10.00 6.39 4.74
N SER A 71 -11.18 5.85 5.06
CA SER A 71 -11.99 6.32 6.16
C SER A 71 -12.45 5.15 7.00
N GLU A 72 -12.22 5.22 8.31
CA GLU A 72 -12.64 4.20 9.24
C GLU A 72 -14.17 4.09 9.37
N GLN A 73 -14.89 5.11 8.89
CA GLN A 73 -16.34 5.11 8.92
C GLN A 73 -16.95 4.13 7.92
N LYS A 74 -16.16 3.67 6.96
CA LYS A 74 -16.59 2.64 6.04
C LYS A 74 -16.32 1.27 6.67
N ASP A 75 -17.22 0.34 6.47
CA ASP A 75 -17.12 -1.01 7.04
C ASP A 75 -16.10 -1.86 6.31
N VAL A 76 -14.91 -1.34 6.12
CA VAL A 76 -13.84 -2.03 5.41
C VAL A 76 -12.54 -1.81 6.17
N GLN A 77 -11.81 -2.89 6.42
CA GLN A 77 -10.50 -2.78 7.04
C GLN A 77 -9.52 -2.12 6.07
N PHE A 78 -8.52 -1.41 6.63
CA PHE A 78 -7.57 -0.72 5.78
C PHE A 78 -6.86 -1.66 4.80
N ILE A 79 -6.45 -2.85 5.28
CA ILE A 79 -5.72 -3.78 4.40
C ILE A 79 -6.55 -4.18 3.18
N THR A 80 -7.84 -4.37 3.36
CA THR A 80 -8.73 -4.70 2.24
C THR A 80 -8.81 -3.55 1.24
N PHE A 81 -8.97 -2.34 1.76
CA PHE A 81 -9.04 -1.15 0.94
C PHE A 81 -7.72 -0.90 0.21
N ALA A 82 -6.60 -1.05 0.93
CA ALA A 82 -5.28 -0.84 0.36
C ALA A 82 -4.98 -1.83 -0.77
N ASN A 83 -5.36 -3.10 -0.59
CA ASN A 83 -5.15 -4.09 -1.64
C ASN A 83 -5.83 -3.70 -2.94
N VAL A 84 -7.05 -3.19 -2.86
CA VAL A 84 -7.78 -2.73 -4.05
C VAL A 84 -7.06 -1.55 -4.70
N CYS A 85 -6.65 -0.57 -3.90
CA CYS A 85 -5.97 0.61 -4.41
C CYS A 85 -4.63 0.27 -5.06
N ILE A 86 -3.87 -0.63 -4.43
CA ILE A 86 -2.57 -1.06 -4.95
C ILE A 86 -2.74 -1.73 -6.30
N GLU A 87 -3.67 -2.69 -6.40
CA GLU A 87 -3.88 -3.42 -7.64
C GLU A 87 -4.43 -2.54 -8.74
N ARG A 88 -5.36 -1.64 -8.43
CA ARG A 88 -5.86 -0.69 -9.41
C ARG A 88 -4.75 0.16 -9.99
N GLN A 89 -3.85 0.62 -9.14
CA GLN A 89 -2.75 1.46 -9.59
C GLN A 89 -1.79 0.66 -10.47
N MET A 90 -1.52 -0.60 -10.13
CA MET A 90 -0.64 -1.44 -10.94
C MET A 90 -1.18 -1.69 -12.35
N PHE A 91 -2.48 -1.75 -12.48
CA PHE A 91 -3.14 -2.06 -13.77
C PHE A 91 -3.69 -0.84 -14.49
N SER A 92 -3.52 0.33 -13.96
CA SER A 92 -4.04 1.54 -14.59
C SER A 92 -3.24 2.02 -15.80
#